data_a165209436d3987c4a019c601ae90ae7
#
_entry.id   a165209436d3987c4a019c601ae90ae7
#
_cell.length_a   1.000
_cell.length_b   1.000
_cell.length_c   1.000
_cell.angle_alpha   90.00
_cell.angle_beta   90.00
_cell.angle_gamma   90.00
#
_symmetry.space_group_name_H-M   'P 1'
#
loop_
_entity.id
_entity.type
_entity.pdbx_description
1 polymer ?
#
loop_
_entity_poly.entity_id
_entity_poly.type
_entity_poly.pdbx_seq_one_letter_code
_entity_poly.pdbx_strand_id
1 'polypeptide(L)' 'MKLSDWAKKQGIHYKTAWNMYKKGLLKNAGQLPTGTIIIMFTITI' A
#
# COMPACT_ATOMS: atom_id res chain seq x y z
N MET A 1 5.63 4.88 -3.66
CA MET A 1 4.85 5.46 -2.54
C MET A 1 4.77 4.45 -1.42
N LYS A 2 5.06 4.89 -0.21
CA LYS A 2 4.97 4.00 0.94
C LYS A 2 3.52 3.70 1.26
N LEU A 3 3.28 2.55 1.85
CA LEU A 3 1.93 2.18 2.22
C LEU A 3 1.31 3.18 3.19
N SER A 4 2.10 3.69 4.12
CA SER A 4 1.59 4.66 5.07
C SER A 4 1.16 5.96 4.38
N ASP A 5 1.92 6.38 3.38
CA ASP A 5 1.56 7.57 2.62
C ASP A 5 0.31 7.32 1.80
N TRP A 6 0.22 6.14 1.23
CA TRP A 6 -0.94 5.77 0.45
C TRP A 6 -2.20 5.75 1.32
N ALA A 7 -2.07 5.18 2.52
CA ALA A 7 -3.20 5.12 3.43
C ALA A 7 -3.67 6.51 3.82
N LYS A 8 -2.72 7.40 4.07
CA LYS A 8 -3.05 8.76 4.39
C LYS A 8 -3.80 9.42 3.25
N LYS A 9 -3.36 9.16 2.04
CA LYS A 9 -3.97 9.73 0.87
C LYS A 9 -5.40 9.24 0.70
N GLN A 10 -5.64 7.99 1.07
CA GLN A 10 -6.97 7.41 0.97
C GLN A 10 -7.85 7.78 2.15
N GLY A 11 -7.27 8.37 3.19
CA GLY A 11 -8.04 8.73 4.37
C GLY A 11 -8.34 7.54 5.25
N ILE A 12 -7.48 6.54 5.24
CA ILE A 12 -7.68 5.36 6.08
C ILE A 12 -6.46 5.15 6.96
N HIS A 13 -6.62 4.31 7.97
CA HIS A 13 -5.52 4.00 8.86
C HIS A 13 -4.52 3.09 8.18
N TYR A 14 -3.26 3.23 8.57
CA TYR A 14 -2.21 2.38 8.05
C TYR A 14 -2.55 0.90 8.28
N LYS A 15 -3.08 0.59 9.45
CA LYS A 15 -3.43 -0.78 9.77
C LYS A 15 -4.46 -1.35 8.80
N THR A 16 -5.43 -0.53 8.42
CA THR A 16 -6.44 -0.95 7.46
C THR A 16 -5.80 -1.21 6.10
N ALA A 17 -4.90 -0.32 5.69
CA ALA A 17 -4.21 -0.49 4.42
C ALA A 17 -3.38 -1.78 4.43
N TRP A 18 -2.73 -2.06 5.55
CA TRP A 18 -1.92 -3.24 5.69
C TRP A 18 -2.76 -4.51 5.58
N ASN A 19 -3.94 -4.48 6.20
CA ASN A 19 -4.86 -5.60 6.09
C ASN A 19 -5.31 -5.81 4.65
N MET A 20 -5.57 -4.73 3.95
CA MET A 20 -5.96 -4.81 2.56
C MET A 20 -4.84 -5.43 1.72
N TYR A 21 -3.61 -5.04 2.02
CA TYR A 21 -2.47 -5.62 1.32
C TYR A 21 -2.39 -7.13 1.58
N LYS A 22 -2.57 -7.54 2.82
CA LYS A 22 -2.50 -8.96 3.16
C LYS A 22 -3.60 -9.77 2.50
N LYS A 23 -4.75 -9.17 2.33
CA LYS A 23 -5.86 -9.85 1.69
C LYS A 23 -5.73 -9.88 0.18
N GLY A 24 -4.73 -9.20 -0.34
CA GLY A 24 -4.52 -9.19 -1.78
C GLY A 24 -5.36 -8.17 -2.50
N LEU A 25 -5.92 -7.22 -1.78
CA LEU A 25 -6.74 -6.20 -2.41
C LEU A 25 -5.89 -5.12 -3.08
N LEU A 26 -4.62 -5.01 -2.65
CA LEU A 26 -3.72 -4.04 -3.23
C LEU A 26 -2.79 -4.75 -4.20
N LYS A 27 -3.18 -4.78 -5.44
CA LYS A 27 -2.42 -5.51 -6.44
C LYS A 27 -1.12 -4.83 -6.82
N ASN A 28 -1.06 -3.53 -6.61
CA ASN A 28 0.14 -2.78 -6.97
C ASN A 28 1.10 -2.60 -5.82
N ALA A 29 0.93 -3.38 -4.78
CA ALA A 29 1.78 -3.26 -3.61
C ALA A 29 2.81 -4.37 -3.58
N GLY A 30 3.98 -4.05 -3.06
CA GLY A 30 5.02 -5.04 -2.90
C GLY A 30 5.75 -4.80 -1.60
N GLN A 31 6.37 -5.84 -1.07
CA GLN A 31 7.13 -5.71 0.15
C GLN A 31 8.62 -5.75 -0.15
N LEU A 32 9.33 -4.79 0.40
CA LEU A 32 10.78 -4.76 0.23
C LEU A 32 11.44 -5.75 1.16
N PRO A 33 12.67 -6.15 0.87
CA PRO A 33 13.42 -7.04 1.76
C PRO A 33 13.55 -6.49 3.18
N THR A 34 13.46 -5.18 3.32
CA THR A 34 13.54 -4.55 4.64
C THR A 34 12.25 -4.66 5.41
N GLY A 35 11.20 -5.15 4.79
CA GLY A 35 9.90 -5.24 5.44
C GLY A 35 8.95 -4.10 5.16
N THR A 36 9.42 -3.11 4.42
CA THR A 36 8.58 -1.96 4.10
C THR A 36 7.70 -2.29 2.92
N ILE A 37 6.43 -1.96 3.04
CA ILE A 37 5.49 -2.17 1.94
C ILE A 37 5.40 -0.91 1.12
N ILE A 38 5.54 -1.07 -0.18
CA ILE A 38 5.49 0.04 -1.11
C ILE A 38 4.38 -0.17 -2.12
N ILE A 39 3.67 0.89 -2.43
CA ILE A 39 2.67 0.84 -3.47
C ILE A 39 3.34 1.27 -4.75
N MET A 40 3.44 0.35 -5.69
CA MET A 40 3.96 0.67 -6.99
C MET A 40 2.82 1.19 -7.82
N PHE A 41 2.66 2.49 -7.80
CA PHE A 41 1.52 3.08 -8.42
C PHE A 41 1.76 3.37 -9.86
N THR A 42 0.97 2.86 -10.71
CA THR A 42 1.05 3.19 -12.09
C THR A 42 -0.12 4.00 -12.39
N ILE A 43 0.06 5.12 -12.92
CA ILE A 43 -1.01 5.92 -13.32
C ILE A 43 -1.48 5.54 -14.60
N THR A 44 -2.68 5.24 -14.65
CA THR A 44 -3.26 5.03 -15.93
C THR A 44 -3.99 6.22 -16.21
N ILE A 45 -3.83 6.76 -17.18
CA ILE A 45 -4.49 7.88 -17.53
C ILE A 45 -5.61 7.92 -17.89
#